data_a1b9c162f7713899d221fe292c23c693
#
_entry.id   a1b9c162f7713899d221fe292c23c693
#
_cell.length_a   1.000
_cell.length_b   1.000
_cell.length_c   1.000
_cell.angle_alpha   90.00
_cell.angle_beta   90.00
_cell.angle_gamma   90.00
#
_symmetry.space_group_name_H-M   'P 1'
#
loop_
_entity.id
_entity.type
_entity.pdbx_description
1 polymer ?
#
loop_
_entity_poly.entity_id
_entity_poly.type
_entity_poly.pdbx_seq_one_letter_code
_entity_poly.pdbx_strand_id
1 'polypeptide(L)'
;MATSLRHNLTSAYLDAAHKFSSKKGRRRIVAYVESYDDIAFWRTLLAEFENEERYFQVMLPSATSLAKGKKMVLMNTLNTTELGRSLIACVDSDYDFLLQGATNVSRKINRNPYIFQTYGYAIENFHCFAESLHEVCVQATLNDRYILDFPAFLKRYSQIAYPLFLWNVWFYRQHDTHTFPMYDFNNYVRLQEISLRHPYSALDNMQRAVSAKLSEMRTRFPQHIEHVDKLGEELRKLGLIPDNTYLYMQGHHIMDCVVLKLLIPVCTVLRREREQEIKRLAEHNEQFRNELTGYENSQVNVSVMLKKNSGYKNLYLCLLYTSPSPRD
;
A
#
# COMPACT_ATOMS: atom_id res chain seq x y z
N MET A 1 3.02 -40.35 -12.52
CA MET A 1 2.78 -39.58 -11.29
C MET A 1 1.64 -38.61 -11.57
N ALA A 2 0.53 -38.70 -10.87
CA ALA A 2 -0.58 -37.78 -11.04
C ALA A 2 -0.22 -36.41 -10.51
N THR A 3 0.01 -35.45 -11.37
CA THR A 3 0.17 -34.04 -11.00
C THR A 3 -1.13 -33.56 -10.34
N SER A 4 -1.05 -33.05 -9.14
CA SER A 4 -2.20 -32.55 -8.39
C SER A 4 -2.97 -31.56 -9.26
N LEU A 5 -4.30 -31.69 -9.36
CA LEU A 5 -5.21 -30.77 -10.05
C LEU A 5 -5.02 -29.29 -9.69
N ARG A 6 -4.45 -29.01 -8.52
CA ARG A 6 -4.12 -27.66 -8.05
C ARG A 6 -2.97 -27.00 -8.80
N HIS A 7 -2.11 -27.74 -9.50
CA HIS A 7 -0.96 -27.21 -10.25
C HIS A 7 -1.30 -26.77 -11.68
N ASN A 8 -2.51 -27.08 -12.17
CA ASN A 8 -2.93 -26.82 -13.55
C ASN A 8 -4.21 -25.97 -13.66
N LEU A 9 -4.44 -25.06 -12.69
CA LEU A 9 -5.54 -24.11 -12.79
C LEU A 9 -5.22 -23.05 -13.84
N THR A 10 -5.78 -23.18 -15.01
CA THR A 10 -5.75 -22.16 -16.07
C THR A 10 -7.12 -21.52 -16.24
N SER A 11 -7.19 -20.32 -16.83
CA SER A 11 -8.48 -19.68 -17.15
C SER A 11 -9.35 -20.60 -18.02
N ALA A 12 -8.76 -21.27 -19.02
CA ALA A 12 -9.47 -22.20 -19.90
C ALA A 12 -10.07 -23.39 -19.14
N TYR A 13 -9.35 -23.94 -18.14
CA TYR A 13 -9.88 -25.02 -17.30
C TYR A 13 -11.07 -24.52 -16.44
N LEU A 14 -10.96 -23.33 -15.84
CA LEU A 14 -12.03 -22.75 -15.05
C LEU A 14 -13.27 -22.43 -15.89
N ASP A 15 -13.07 -21.92 -17.12
CA ASP A 15 -14.14 -21.66 -18.07
C ASP A 15 -14.84 -22.96 -18.50
N ALA A 16 -14.07 -24.03 -18.75
CA ALA A 16 -14.64 -25.36 -19.05
C ALA A 16 -15.43 -25.88 -17.85
N ALA A 17 -14.87 -25.86 -16.65
CA ALA A 17 -15.55 -26.31 -15.44
C ALA A 17 -16.86 -25.52 -15.18
N HIS A 18 -16.89 -24.22 -15.46
CA HIS A 18 -18.09 -23.40 -15.36
C HIS A 18 -19.20 -23.85 -16.36
N LYS A 19 -18.81 -24.20 -17.59
CA LYS A 19 -19.78 -24.71 -18.59
C LYS A 19 -20.47 -26.00 -18.18
N PHE A 20 -19.83 -26.83 -17.35
CA PHE A 20 -20.41 -28.08 -16.78
C PHE A 20 -21.16 -27.82 -15.47
N SER A 21 -21.08 -26.65 -14.86
CA SER A 21 -21.89 -26.29 -13.71
C SER A 21 -23.30 -25.87 -14.13
N SER A 22 -24.24 -25.84 -13.17
CA SER A 22 -25.64 -25.46 -13.50
C SER A 22 -25.69 -24.10 -14.17
N LYS A 23 -26.55 -23.90 -15.17
CA LYS A 23 -26.76 -22.61 -15.88
C LYS A 23 -27.14 -21.44 -14.98
N LYS A 24 -27.48 -21.67 -13.72
CA LYS A 24 -27.79 -20.64 -12.69
C LYS A 24 -26.62 -20.33 -11.75
N GLY A 25 -25.46 -20.99 -11.90
CA GLY A 25 -24.31 -20.78 -11.04
C GLY A 25 -23.54 -19.52 -11.43
N ARG A 26 -23.22 -18.67 -10.46
CA ARG A 26 -22.33 -17.52 -10.66
C ARG A 26 -20.96 -18.00 -11.12
N ARG A 27 -20.37 -17.33 -12.12
CA ARG A 27 -19.01 -17.64 -12.59
C ARG A 27 -18.00 -17.31 -11.51
N ARG A 28 -17.15 -18.26 -11.16
CA ARG A 28 -16.03 -18.08 -10.26
C ARG A 28 -14.85 -17.51 -11.03
N ILE A 29 -14.33 -16.37 -10.58
CA ILE A 29 -13.08 -15.80 -11.05
C ILE A 29 -12.05 -15.99 -9.92
N VAL A 30 -10.96 -16.70 -10.20
CA VAL A 30 -9.87 -16.88 -9.25
C VAL A 30 -8.92 -15.70 -9.39
N ALA A 31 -8.65 -15.04 -8.28
CA ALA A 31 -7.67 -13.94 -8.18
C ALA A 31 -6.48 -14.42 -7.35
N TYR A 32 -5.34 -14.61 -7.99
CA TYR A 32 -4.11 -14.94 -7.30
C TYR A 32 -3.43 -13.68 -6.77
N VAL A 33 -2.95 -13.76 -5.53
CA VAL A 33 -2.23 -12.70 -4.81
C VAL A 33 -0.85 -13.18 -4.36
N GLU A 34 0.01 -12.25 -3.96
CA GLU A 34 1.41 -12.54 -3.61
C GLU A 34 1.57 -13.08 -2.19
N SER A 35 0.72 -12.63 -1.25
CA SER A 35 0.82 -12.97 0.17
C SER A 35 -0.54 -13.11 0.86
N TYR A 36 -0.54 -13.63 2.09
CA TYR A 36 -1.75 -13.70 2.92
C TYR A 36 -2.28 -12.32 3.29
N ASP A 37 -1.40 -11.32 3.47
CA ASP A 37 -1.78 -9.95 3.80
C ASP A 37 -2.58 -9.29 2.65
N ASP A 38 -2.32 -9.69 1.40
CA ASP A 38 -2.99 -9.17 0.20
C ASP A 38 -4.45 -9.64 0.07
N ILE A 39 -4.79 -10.79 0.68
CA ILE A 39 -6.12 -11.40 0.49
C ILE A 39 -7.23 -10.45 0.93
N ALA A 40 -7.10 -9.84 2.10
CA ALA A 40 -8.13 -8.95 2.63
C ALA A 40 -8.27 -7.68 1.77
N PHE A 41 -7.16 -7.10 1.33
CA PHE A 41 -7.13 -5.92 0.48
C PHE A 41 -7.82 -6.18 -0.87
N TRP A 42 -7.35 -7.18 -1.62
CA TRP A 42 -7.92 -7.50 -2.93
C TRP A 42 -9.35 -8.01 -2.85
N ARG A 43 -9.69 -8.78 -1.79
CA ARG A 43 -11.09 -9.19 -1.55
C ARG A 43 -12.01 -7.99 -1.38
N THR A 44 -11.55 -6.97 -0.65
CA THR A 44 -12.29 -5.73 -0.43
C THR A 44 -12.53 -4.96 -1.73
N LEU A 45 -11.50 -4.81 -2.57
CA LEU A 45 -11.64 -4.11 -3.86
C LEU A 45 -12.47 -4.91 -4.86
N LEU A 46 -12.20 -6.21 -5.01
CA LEU A 46 -12.88 -7.05 -6.00
C LEU A 46 -14.36 -7.28 -5.66
N ALA A 47 -14.76 -7.15 -4.38
CA ALA A 47 -16.17 -7.26 -3.99
C ALA A 47 -17.07 -6.22 -4.67
N GLU A 48 -16.55 -5.04 -5.00
CA GLU A 48 -17.29 -3.99 -5.71
C GLU A 48 -17.71 -4.41 -7.14
N PHE A 49 -17.04 -5.43 -7.70
CA PHE A 49 -17.29 -5.93 -9.06
C PHE A 49 -18.06 -7.25 -9.09
N GLU A 50 -18.50 -7.74 -7.92
CA GLU A 50 -19.36 -8.93 -7.84
C GLU A 50 -20.80 -8.58 -8.21
N ASN A 51 -21.47 -9.54 -8.84
CA ASN A 51 -22.89 -9.44 -9.21
C ASN A 51 -23.54 -10.82 -9.28
N GLU A 52 -24.74 -10.91 -9.84
CA GLU A 52 -25.46 -12.18 -10.01
C GLU A 52 -24.78 -13.15 -10.98
N GLU A 53 -23.90 -12.64 -11.86
CA GLU A 53 -23.23 -13.45 -12.88
C GLU A 53 -21.84 -13.94 -12.45
N ARG A 54 -21.15 -13.20 -11.54
CA ARG A 54 -19.76 -13.49 -11.17
C ARG A 54 -19.46 -13.18 -9.71
N TYR A 55 -18.47 -13.89 -9.18
CA TYR A 55 -17.84 -13.62 -7.87
C TYR A 55 -16.34 -13.89 -7.94
N PHE A 56 -15.58 -13.31 -7.00
CA PHE A 56 -14.14 -13.47 -6.93
C PHE A 56 -13.72 -14.36 -5.75
N GLN A 57 -12.83 -15.31 -6.03
CA GLN A 57 -12.14 -16.07 -5.01
C GLN A 57 -10.68 -15.67 -4.96
N VAL A 58 -10.31 -14.89 -3.93
CA VAL A 58 -8.94 -14.42 -3.73
C VAL A 58 -8.16 -15.48 -2.96
N MET A 59 -7.01 -15.89 -3.49
CA MET A 59 -6.20 -16.96 -2.90
C MET A 59 -4.75 -16.91 -3.36
N LEU A 60 -3.87 -17.58 -2.63
CA LEU A 60 -2.49 -17.78 -3.05
C LEU A 60 -2.40 -18.91 -4.09
N PRO A 61 -1.48 -18.82 -5.07
CA PRO A 61 -1.19 -19.93 -5.95
C PRO A 61 -0.63 -21.11 -5.15
N SER A 62 -1.02 -22.34 -5.56
CA SER A 62 -0.58 -23.57 -4.90
C SER A 62 0.86 -23.94 -5.30
N ALA A 63 1.82 -23.06 -5.06
CA ALA A 63 3.20 -23.34 -5.41
C ALA A 63 4.01 -23.81 -4.18
N THR A 64 4.83 -24.81 -4.38
CA THR A 64 5.67 -25.47 -3.39
C THR A 64 6.88 -24.65 -2.95
N SER A 65 7.07 -23.44 -3.44
CA SER A 65 8.18 -22.57 -3.01
C SER A 65 7.69 -21.18 -2.60
N LEU A 66 7.57 -21.00 -1.29
CA LEU A 66 7.39 -19.70 -0.62
C LEU A 66 8.70 -18.89 -0.55
N ALA A 67 9.75 -19.31 -1.28
CA ALA A 67 11.07 -18.72 -1.18
C ALA A 67 11.28 -17.61 -2.21
N LYS A 68 11.65 -16.42 -1.72
CA LYS A 68 12.23 -15.25 -2.40
C LYS A 68 11.52 -14.75 -3.67
N GLY A 69 10.96 -13.55 -3.56
CA GLY A 69 10.38 -12.82 -4.69
C GLY A 69 8.99 -13.31 -5.07
N LYS A 70 8.03 -13.17 -4.15
CA LYS A 70 6.63 -13.63 -4.31
C LYS A 70 6.02 -13.17 -5.64
N LYS A 71 6.25 -11.91 -6.03
CA LYS A 71 5.83 -11.36 -7.32
C LYS A 71 6.45 -12.10 -8.51
N MET A 72 7.77 -12.35 -8.46
CA MET A 72 8.46 -13.10 -9.52
C MET A 72 8.01 -14.55 -9.57
N VAL A 73 7.74 -15.19 -8.44
CA VAL A 73 7.16 -16.54 -8.38
C VAL A 73 5.77 -16.54 -9.00
N LEU A 74 4.92 -15.60 -8.64
CA LEU A 74 3.59 -15.43 -9.22
C LEU A 74 3.70 -15.22 -10.74
N MET A 75 4.55 -14.32 -11.19
CA MET A 75 4.75 -13.98 -12.61
C MET A 75 5.44 -15.09 -13.42
N ASN A 76 6.22 -15.97 -12.77
CA ASN A 76 6.86 -17.11 -13.42
C ASN A 76 6.01 -18.38 -13.37
N THR A 77 5.25 -18.56 -12.30
CA THR A 77 4.33 -19.71 -12.12
C THR A 77 3.10 -19.57 -13.02
N LEU A 78 2.65 -18.34 -13.20
CA LEU A 78 1.60 -18.00 -14.14
C LEU A 78 2.26 -17.61 -15.47
N ASN A 79 2.42 -18.58 -16.38
CA ASN A 79 2.59 -18.22 -17.78
C ASN A 79 1.48 -17.23 -18.12
N THR A 80 1.85 -16.08 -18.71
CA THR A 80 0.86 -15.05 -19.12
C THR A 80 -0.26 -15.61 -20.00
N THR A 81 -0.06 -16.80 -20.59
CA THR A 81 -1.05 -17.54 -21.37
C THR A 81 -2.09 -18.28 -20.52
N GLU A 82 -1.87 -18.43 -19.22
CA GLU A 82 -2.80 -19.10 -18.29
C GLU A 82 -3.83 -18.14 -17.71
N LEU A 83 -3.50 -16.83 -17.69
CA LEU A 83 -4.41 -15.77 -17.27
C LEU A 83 -5.51 -15.52 -18.31
N GLY A 84 -6.68 -15.13 -17.82
CA GLY A 84 -7.83 -14.88 -18.67
C GLY A 84 -9.05 -14.48 -17.85
N ARG A 85 -10.22 -14.56 -18.46
CA ARG A 85 -11.50 -14.10 -17.88
C ARG A 85 -11.88 -14.78 -16.56
N SER A 86 -11.36 -15.98 -16.27
CA SER A 86 -11.66 -16.73 -15.04
C SER A 86 -10.46 -16.89 -14.11
N LEU A 87 -9.27 -16.42 -14.52
CA LEU A 87 -8.07 -16.44 -13.71
C LEU A 87 -7.30 -15.13 -13.89
N ILE A 88 -7.21 -14.33 -12.84
CA ILE A 88 -6.50 -13.06 -12.81
C ILE A 88 -5.36 -13.10 -11.78
N ALA A 89 -4.38 -12.23 -11.95
CA ALA A 89 -3.32 -11.99 -10.98
C ALA A 89 -3.45 -10.59 -10.40
N CYS A 90 -3.25 -10.47 -9.09
CA CYS A 90 -3.27 -9.21 -8.34
C CYS A 90 -1.92 -9.05 -7.66
N VAL A 91 -1.18 -7.99 -7.98
CA VAL A 91 0.22 -7.80 -7.58
C VAL A 91 0.44 -6.39 -7.02
N ASP A 92 1.48 -6.25 -6.21
CA ASP A 92 1.98 -4.93 -5.85
C ASP A 92 2.68 -4.29 -7.05
N SER A 93 2.45 -3.00 -7.24
CA SER A 93 3.09 -2.24 -8.32
C SER A 93 4.60 -2.15 -8.13
N ASP A 94 5.06 -1.95 -6.90
CA ASP A 94 6.40 -1.42 -6.67
C ASP A 94 6.59 -0.13 -7.50
N TYR A 95 7.55 -0.10 -8.41
CA TYR A 95 7.68 0.99 -9.40
C TYR A 95 7.12 0.63 -10.79
N ASP A 96 6.57 -0.57 -10.99
CA ASP A 96 6.19 -1.04 -12.32
C ASP A 96 5.12 -0.15 -12.99
N PHE A 97 4.19 0.41 -12.19
CA PHE A 97 3.23 1.39 -12.70
C PHE A 97 3.91 2.68 -13.15
N LEU A 98 4.84 3.22 -12.36
CA LEU A 98 5.54 4.47 -12.68
C LEU A 98 6.54 4.31 -13.83
N LEU A 99 7.11 3.12 -14.01
CA LEU A 99 8.08 2.81 -15.04
C LEU A 99 7.45 2.65 -16.43
N GLN A 100 6.14 2.45 -16.55
CA GLN A 100 5.37 2.42 -17.80
C GLN A 100 6.00 1.54 -18.91
N GLY A 101 6.53 0.37 -18.52
CA GLY A 101 7.14 -0.58 -19.46
C GLY A 101 8.63 -0.37 -19.71
N ALA A 102 9.31 0.50 -18.97
CA ALA A 102 10.76 0.66 -19.09
C ALA A 102 11.50 -0.64 -18.70
N THR A 103 11.00 -1.41 -17.73
CA THR A 103 11.51 -2.73 -17.41
C THR A 103 10.69 -3.85 -18.07
N ASN A 104 11.27 -5.06 -18.17
CA ASN A 104 10.53 -6.22 -18.68
C ASN A 104 9.34 -6.61 -17.81
N VAL A 105 9.47 -6.48 -16.48
CA VAL A 105 8.39 -6.77 -15.52
C VAL A 105 7.27 -5.74 -15.66
N SER A 106 7.61 -4.46 -15.62
CA SER A 106 6.66 -3.36 -15.83
C SER A 106 5.90 -3.50 -17.16
N ARG A 107 6.61 -3.89 -18.23
CA ARG A 107 5.99 -4.10 -19.55
C ARG A 107 4.98 -5.26 -19.54
N LYS A 108 5.31 -6.38 -18.88
CA LYS A 108 4.40 -7.52 -18.76
C LYS A 108 3.15 -7.15 -17.95
N ILE A 109 3.31 -6.49 -16.81
CA ILE A 109 2.22 -6.10 -15.94
C ILE A 109 1.30 -5.09 -16.65
N ASN A 110 1.87 -4.02 -17.21
CA ASN A 110 1.08 -2.95 -17.81
C ASN A 110 0.38 -3.34 -19.13
N ARG A 111 0.83 -4.40 -19.81
CA ARG A 111 0.24 -4.84 -21.08
C ARG A 111 -0.77 -5.97 -20.95
N ASN A 112 -0.76 -6.71 -19.86
CA ASN A 112 -1.68 -7.84 -19.66
C ASN A 112 -2.97 -7.35 -18.96
N PRO A 113 -4.15 -7.42 -19.61
CA PRO A 113 -5.40 -6.96 -19.04
C PRO A 113 -5.91 -7.82 -17.87
N TYR A 114 -5.30 -8.97 -17.64
CA TYR A 114 -5.65 -9.89 -16.54
C TYR A 114 -4.68 -9.81 -15.35
N ILE A 115 -3.74 -8.85 -15.39
CA ILE A 115 -2.87 -8.53 -14.25
C ILE A 115 -3.32 -7.20 -13.69
N PHE A 116 -3.85 -7.23 -12.48
CA PHE A 116 -4.22 -6.05 -11.70
C PHE A 116 -3.07 -5.72 -10.76
N GLN A 117 -2.72 -4.45 -10.70
CA GLN A 117 -1.65 -3.99 -9.81
C GLN A 117 -2.18 -2.90 -8.89
N THR A 118 -1.56 -2.73 -7.72
CA THR A 118 -1.74 -1.51 -6.93
C THR A 118 -1.26 -0.32 -7.77
N TYR A 119 -2.07 0.72 -7.93
CA TYR A 119 -1.62 1.92 -8.64
C TYR A 119 -0.76 2.84 -7.76
N GLY A 120 -0.76 2.61 -6.43
CA GLY A 120 0.30 3.02 -5.51
C GLY A 120 1.47 2.05 -5.53
N TYR A 121 2.42 2.16 -4.56
CA TYR A 121 3.57 1.26 -4.52
C TYR A 121 3.16 -0.17 -4.14
N ALA A 122 2.48 -0.34 -3.00
CA ALA A 122 2.04 -1.62 -2.45
C ALA A 122 0.79 -1.43 -1.58
N ILE A 123 0.19 -2.51 -1.08
CA ILE A 123 -1.02 -2.45 -0.26
C ILE A 123 -0.82 -1.64 1.02
N GLU A 124 0.38 -1.61 1.60
CA GLU A 124 0.69 -0.82 2.80
C GLU A 124 0.45 0.68 2.59
N ASN A 125 0.70 1.20 1.38
CA ASN A 125 0.44 2.61 1.09
C ASN A 125 -1.05 2.94 1.19
N PHE A 126 -1.92 2.02 0.81
CA PHE A 126 -3.37 2.17 0.94
C PHE A 126 -3.82 2.07 2.40
N HIS A 127 -3.27 1.13 3.17
CA HIS A 127 -3.53 1.07 4.62
C HIS A 127 -3.07 2.34 5.34
N CYS A 128 -2.05 3.03 4.81
CA CYS A 128 -1.51 4.29 5.29
C CYS A 128 -2.22 5.53 4.72
N PHE A 129 -3.42 5.39 4.13
CA PHE A 129 -4.17 6.51 3.56
C PHE A 129 -4.48 7.57 4.63
N ALA A 130 -3.97 8.78 4.41
CA ALA A 130 -3.89 9.84 5.41
C ALA A 130 -5.24 10.19 6.05
N GLU A 131 -6.28 10.31 5.23
CA GLU A 131 -7.62 10.72 5.63
C GLU A 131 -8.29 9.72 6.56
N SER A 132 -7.84 8.47 6.57
CA SER A 132 -8.40 7.40 7.41
C SER A 132 -7.58 7.09 8.67
N LEU A 133 -6.43 7.74 8.89
CA LEU A 133 -5.56 7.42 10.03
C LEU A 133 -6.15 7.84 11.38
N HIS A 134 -6.97 8.88 11.42
CA HIS A 134 -7.69 9.22 12.64
C HIS A 134 -8.62 8.09 13.08
N GLU A 135 -9.37 7.50 12.15
CA GLU A 135 -10.25 6.36 12.43
C GLU A 135 -9.45 5.15 12.96
N VAL A 136 -8.23 4.92 12.44
CA VAL A 136 -7.32 3.89 12.98
C VAL A 136 -6.99 4.16 14.45
N CYS A 137 -6.76 5.42 14.84
CA CYS A 137 -6.53 5.80 16.22
C CYS A 137 -7.77 5.54 17.09
N VAL A 138 -8.96 5.94 16.61
CA VAL A 138 -10.23 5.74 17.31
C VAL A 138 -10.47 4.25 17.56
N GLN A 139 -10.35 3.43 16.53
CA GLN A 139 -10.56 1.98 16.65
C GLN A 139 -9.51 1.28 17.54
N ALA A 140 -8.27 1.78 17.55
CA ALA A 140 -7.20 1.21 18.38
C ALA A 140 -7.29 1.62 19.86
N THR A 141 -7.91 2.76 20.19
CA THR A 141 -7.86 3.38 21.52
C THR A 141 -9.22 3.66 22.14
N LEU A 142 -10.30 3.54 21.37
CA LEU A 142 -11.67 3.87 21.77
C LEU A 142 -11.81 5.31 22.29
N ASN A 143 -11.00 6.22 21.72
CA ASN A 143 -11.00 7.64 22.05
C ASN A 143 -10.98 8.47 20.76
N ASP A 144 -12.01 9.28 20.53
CA ASP A 144 -12.25 10.05 19.30
C ASP A 144 -11.63 11.46 19.34
N ARG A 145 -10.74 11.72 20.26
CA ARG A 145 -10.09 13.02 20.33
C ARG A 145 -9.11 13.22 19.19
N TYR A 146 -9.23 14.33 18.46
CA TYR A 146 -8.34 14.72 17.40
C TYR A 146 -7.06 15.37 17.93
N ILE A 147 -5.89 14.75 17.70
CA ILE A 147 -4.59 15.24 18.20
C ILE A 147 -3.71 15.76 17.07
N LEU A 148 -3.70 15.09 15.91
CA LEU A 148 -2.81 15.39 14.80
C LEU A 148 -3.56 15.39 13.47
N ASP A 149 -3.32 16.42 12.65
CA ASP A 149 -3.77 16.46 11.27
C ASP A 149 -2.86 15.59 10.39
N PHE A 150 -3.25 14.31 10.25
CA PHE A 150 -2.51 13.33 9.45
C PHE A 150 -2.47 13.71 7.96
N PRO A 151 -3.57 14.16 7.33
CA PRO A 151 -3.55 14.64 5.94
C PRO A 151 -2.55 15.77 5.72
N ALA A 152 -2.59 16.82 6.54
CA ALA A 152 -1.66 17.93 6.42
C ALA A 152 -0.20 17.52 6.65
N PHE A 153 0.04 16.61 7.61
CA PHE A 153 1.38 16.11 7.90
C PHE A 153 1.93 15.28 6.72
N LEU A 154 1.19 14.29 6.22
CA LEU A 154 1.64 13.42 5.13
C LEU A 154 1.73 14.15 3.78
N LYS A 155 0.88 15.16 3.57
CA LYS A 155 1.03 16.08 2.44
C LYS A 155 2.38 16.81 2.51
N ARG A 156 2.73 17.42 3.65
CA ARG A 156 4.01 18.12 3.82
C ARG A 156 5.20 17.16 3.70
N TYR A 157 5.11 15.97 4.30
CA TYR A 157 6.10 14.90 4.13
C TYR A 157 6.33 14.57 2.64
N SER A 158 5.26 14.37 1.90
CA SER A 158 5.30 14.06 0.47
C SER A 158 5.96 15.16 -0.35
N GLN A 159 5.61 16.42 -0.09
CA GLN A 159 6.20 17.58 -0.77
C GLN A 159 7.72 17.66 -0.57
N ILE A 160 8.19 17.33 0.64
CA ILE A 160 9.63 17.30 0.94
C ILE A 160 10.32 16.15 0.21
N ALA A 161 9.72 14.96 0.22
CA ALA A 161 10.29 13.76 -0.40
C ALA A 161 10.30 13.82 -1.93
N TYR A 162 9.31 14.47 -2.54
CA TYR A 162 9.02 14.45 -3.98
C TYR A 162 10.24 14.70 -4.88
N PRO A 163 11.00 15.79 -4.72
CA PRO A 163 12.10 16.07 -5.65
C PRO A 163 13.20 15.00 -5.61
N LEU A 164 13.50 14.43 -4.44
CA LEU A 164 14.48 13.37 -4.30
C LEU A 164 13.93 12.01 -4.80
N PHE A 165 12.61 11.79 -4.63
CA PHE A 165 11.91 10.63 -5.17
C PHE A 165 12.00 10.55 -6.69
N LEU A 166 11.87 11.67 -7.39
CA LEU A 166 12.02 11.72 -8.85
C LEU A 166 13.40 11.22 -9.30
N TRP A 167 14.47 11.58 -8.59
CA TRP A 167 15.82 11.07 -8.87
C TRP A 167 15.92 9.55 -8.68
N ASN A 168 15.32 9.03 -7.61
CA ASN A 168 15.32 7.58 -7.37
C ASN A 168 14.58 6.84 -8.50
N VAL A 169 13.37 7.27 -8.87
CA VAL A 169 12.60 6.68 -9.99
C VAL A 169 13.35 6.82 -11.32
N TRP A 170 14.03 7.95 -11.56
CA TRP A 170 14.83 8.17 -12.75
C TRP A 170 15.93 7.12 -12.91
N PHE A 171 16.73 6.86 -11.87
CA PHE A 171 17.78 5.84 -11.93
C PHE A 171 17.19 4.43 -12.13
N TYR A 172 16.10 4.10 -11.45
CA TYR A 172 15.39 2.84 -11.70
C TYR A 172 14.94 2.70 -13.15
N ARG A 173 14.45 3.77 -13.76
CA ARG A 173 14.02 3.79 -15.18
C ARG A 173 15.21 3.58 -16.13
N GLN A 174 16.41 4.00 -15.74
CA GLN A 174 17.64 3.79 -16.50
C GLN A 174 18.29 2.42 -16.22
N HIS A 175 17.63 1.53 -15.49
CA HIS A 175 18.17 0.25 -14.99
C HIS A 175 19.40 0.41 -14.09
N ASP A 176 19.63 1.59 -13.53
CA ASP A 176 20.69 1.87 -12.59
C ASP A 176 20.14 1.88 -11.15
N THR A 177 20.13 0.71 -10.53
CA THR A 177 19.70 0.55 -9.14
C THR A 177 20.82 0.74 -8.12
N HIS A 178 22.03 1.08 -8.59
CA HIS A 178 23.23 1.19 -7.76
C HIS A 178 23.61 2.63 -7.41
N THR A 179 23.44 3.56 -8.35
CA THR A 179 23.85 4.97 -8.17
C THR A 179 23.05 5.67 -7.06
N PHE A 180 21.74 5.41 -6.97
CA PHE A 180 20.88 5.90 -5.90
C PHE A 180 19.82 4.86 -5.55
N PRO A 181 20.20 3.80 -4.81
CA PRO A 181 19.31 2.70 -4.48
C PRO A 181 18.17 3.11 -3.56
N MET A 182 17.11 2.31 -3.51
CA MET A 182 15.94 2.50 -2.63
C MET A 182 16.34 2.63 -1.17
N TYR A 183 17.31 1.84 -0.72
CA TYR A 183 17.80 1.90 0.66
C TYR A 183 18.34 3.30 1.01
N ASP A 184 19.15 3.88 0.13
CA ASP A 184 19.72 5.23 0.35
C ASP A 184 18.61 6.27 0.34
N PHE A 185 17.71 6.23 -0.63
CA PHE A 185 16.55 7.11 -0.66
C PHE A 185 15.76 7.05 0.65
N ASN A 186 15.42 5.86 1.12
CA ASN A 186 14.67 5.64 2.36
C ASN A 186 15.36 6.23 3.59
N ASN A 187 16.69 6.19 3.64
CA ASN A 187 17.45 6.79 4.74
C ASN A 187 17.29 8.31 4.83
N TYR A 188 17.13 9.00 3.69
CA TYR A 188 16.92 10.46 3.67
C TYR A 188 15.49 10.87 4.04
N VAL A 189 14.52 9.99 3.78
CA VAL A 189 13.09 10.31 3.96
C VAL A 189 12.46 9.66 5.19
N ARG A 190 13.21 8.88 5.97
CA ARG A 190 12.70 8.34 7.24
C ARG A 190 12.51 9.42 8.28
N LEU A 191 11.46 9.32 9.06
CA LEU A 191 11.24 10.19 10.21
C LEU A 191 12.04 9.71 11.42
N GLN A 192 12.59 10.66 12.17
CA GLN A 192 13.14 10.42 13.50
C GLN A 192 11.99 10.33 14.52
N GLU A 193 12.30 10.37 15.81
CA GLU A 193 11.27 10.46 16.85
C GLU A 193 10.40 11.71 16.70
N ILE A 194 9.10 11.53 16.93
CA ILE A 194 8.12 12.59 16.76
C ILE A 194 7.64 13.08 18.13
N SER A 195 7.83 14.37 18.36
CA SER A 195 7.25 15.07 19.52
C SER A 195 5.86 15.60 19.14
N LEU A 196 4.81 15.16 19.83
CA LEU A 196 3.47 15.69 19.58
C LEU A 196 3.28 17.16 19.95
N ARG A 197 4.21 17.75 20.73
CA ARG A 197 4.20 19.20 21.00
C ARG A 197 4.65 20.00 19.77
N HIS A 198 5.56 19.44 18.98
CA HIS A 198 6.13 20.07 17.78
C HIS A 198 6.28 19.00 16.67
N PRO A 199 5.18 18.44 16.14
CA PRO A 199 5.24 17.29 15.24
C PRO A 199 5.99 17.61 13.93
N TYR A 200 5.92 18.83 13.44
CA TYR A 200 6.57 19.26 12.20
C TYR A 200 8.09 19.40 12.30
N SER A 201 8.68 19.45 13.51
CA SER A 201 10.14 19.52 13.67
C SER A 201 10.87 18.32 13.06
N ALA A 202 10.24 17.14 13.05
CA ALA A 202 10.78 15.96 12.37
C ALA A 202 10.85 16.16 10.85
N LEU A 203 9.89 16.88 10.26
CA LEU A 203 9.89 17.25 8.85
C LEU A 203 10.96 18.28 8.51
N ASP A 204 11.24 19.22 9.38
CA ASP A 204 12.31 20.21 9.18
C ASP A 204 13.68 19.54 9.13
N ASN A 205 13.92 18.53 9.97
CA ASN A 205 15.15 17.73 9.93
C ASN A 205 15.26 16.93 8.62
N MET A 206 14.17 16.28 8.22
CA MET A 206 14.09 15.56 6.95
C MET A 206 14.32 16.50 5.76
N GLN A 207 13.70 17.68 5.75
CA GLN A 207 13.86 18.66 4.68
C GLN A 207 15.32 19.10 4.51
N ARG A 208 16.05 19.32 5.61
CA ARG A 208 17.49 19.65 5.54
C ARG A 208 18.29 18.51 4.90
N ALA A 209 18.06 17.28 5.33
CA ALA A 209 18.76 16.11 4.78
C ALA A 209 18.44 15.90 3.29
N VAL A 210 17.17 15.99 2.91
CA VAL A 210 16.71 15.86 1.52
C VAL A 210 17.29 16.98 0.65
N SER A 211 17.28 18.24 1.13
CA SER A 211 17.81 19.39 0.38
C SER A 211 19.30 19.26 0.14
N ALA A 212 20.06 18.82 1.14
CA ALA A 212 21.50 18.58 1.01
C ALA A 212 21.79 17.50 -0.04
N LYS A 213 21.06 16.37 0.02
CA LYS A 213 21.22 15.28 -0.95
C LYS A 213 20.80 15.69 -2.36
N LEU A 214 19.71 16.43 -2.48
CA LEU A 214 19.26 16.94 -3.78
C LEU A 214 20.30 17.88 -4.42
N SER A 215 20.93 18.72 -3.63
CA SER A 215 22.02 19.60 -4.08
C SER A 215 23.22 18.77 -4.57
N GLU A 216 23.62 17.73 -3.81
CA GLU A 216 24.66 16.79 -4.22
C GLU A 216 24.32 16.10 -5.55
N MET A 217 23.08 15.59 -5.69
CA MET A 217 22.63 14.91 -6.91
C MET A 217 22.70 15.82 -8.14
N ARG A 218 22.23 17.07 -8.00
CA ARG A 218 22.27 18.06 -9.08
C ARG A 218 23.70 18.44 -9.48
N THR A 219 24.61 18.53 -8.53
CA THR A 219 26.03 18.82 -8.78
C THR A 219 26.73 17.63 -9.44
N ARG A 220 26.43 16.42 -8.99
CA ARG A 220 27.08 15.20 -9.50
C ARG A 220 26.55 14.76 -10.86
N PHE A 221 25.27 15.04 -11.15
CA PHE A 221 24.59 14.58 -12.37
C PHE A 221 23.86 15.72 -13.09
N PRO A 222 24.53 16.82 -13.45
CA PRO A 222 23.88 17.98 -14.06
C PRO A 222 23.19 17.63 -15.39
N GLN A 223 23.70 16.64 -16.12
CA GLN A 223 23.15 16.17 -17.38
C GLN A 223 21.79 15.48 -17.25
N HIS A 224 21.38 15.07 -16.04
CA HIS A 224 20.11 14.40 -15.81
C HIS A 224 18.99 15.33 -15.30
N ILE A 225 19.28 16.57 -14.93
CA ILE A 225 18.32 17.51 -14.32
C ILE A 225 17.08 17.65 -15.22
N GLU A 226 17.26 18.02 -16.49
CA GLU A 226 16.16 18.22 -17.42
C GLU A 226 15.32 16.92 -17.63
N HIS A 227 15.98 15.78 -17.61
CA HIS A 227 15.31 14.48 -17.78
C HIS A 227 14.48 14.12 -16.54
N VAL A 228 14.97 14.42 -15.33
CA VAL A 228 14.23 14.22 -14.07
C VAL A 228 13.03 15.15 -14.01
N ASP A 229 13.16 16.39 -14.46
CA ASP A 229 12.04 17.34 -14.49
C ASP A 229 10.95 16.87 -15.48
N LYS A 230 11.33 16.42 -16.67
CA LYS A 230 10.41 15.80 -17.65
C LYS A 230 9.73 14.55 -17.11
N LEU A 231 10.48 13.70 -16.38
CA LEU A 231 9.91 12.55 -15.70
C LEU A 231 8.82 12.99 -14.70
N GLY A 232 9.06 14.07 -13.95
CA GLY A 232 8.05 14.61 -13.03
C GLY A 232 6.74 15.00 -13.74
N GLU A 233 6.82 15.58 -14.95
CA GLU A 233 5.65 15.90 -15.76
C GLU A 233 4.93 14.64 -16.28
N GLU A 234 5.68 13.62 -16.68
CA GLU A 234 5.12 12.32 -17.09
C GLU A 234 4.39 11.64 -15.94
N LEU A 235 5.02 11.58 -14.76
CA LEU A 235 4.45 10.95 -13.57
C LEU A 235 3.21 11.68 -13.05
N ARG A 236 3.15 13.00 -13.23
CA ARG A 236 1.94 13.79 -12.92
C ARG A 236 0.72 13.34 -13.72
N LYS A 237 0.91 12.93 -14.97
CA LYS A 237 -0.17 12.38 -15.82
C LYS A 237 -0.68 11.02 -15.31
N LEU A 238 0.15 10.30 -14.56
CA LEU A 238 -0.22 9.06 -13.88
C LEU A 238 -0.84 9.30 -12.49
N GLY A 239 -0.99 10.56 -12.07
CA GLY A 239 -1.59 10.92 -10.79
C GLY A 239 -0.60 11.12 -9.65
N LEU A 240 0.72 10.97 -9.87
CA LEU A 240 1.73 11.27 -8.87
C LEU A 240 2.00 12.77 -8.85
N ILE A 241 1.69 13.40 -7.73
CA ILE A 241 1.93 14.81 -7.47
C ILE A 241 2.75 15.00 -6.17
N PRO A 242 3.33 16.18 -5.91
CA PRO A 242 4.05 16.42 -4.67
C PRO A 242 3.26 16.06 -3.40
N ASP A 243 1.95 16.28 -3.39
CA ASP A 243 1.11 16.14 -2.21
C ASP A 243 0.83 14.69 -1.82
N ASN A 244 0.93 13.74 -2.78
CA ASN A 244 0.58 12.33 -2.59
C ASN A 244 1.75 11.37 -2.81
N THR A 245 2.99 11.87 -2.85
CA THR A 245 4.18 11.06 -3.16
C THR A 245 4.34 9.85 -2.24
N TYR A 246 3.91 9.96 -0.96
CA TYR A 246 3.98 8.85 0.00
C TYR A 246 3.24 7.59 -0.47
N LEU A 247 2.21 7.72 -1.32
CA LEU A 247 1.46 6.59 -1.88
C LEU A 247 2.28 5.76 -2.89
N TYR A 248 3.36 6.33 -3.41
CA TYR A 248 4.21 5.71 -4.45
C TYR A 248 5.61 5.34 -3.93
N MET A 249 5.90 5.61 -2.66
CA MET A 249 7.15 5.22 -2.00
C MET A 249 7.02 3.80 -1.43
N GLN A 250 8.14 3.15 -1.14
CA GLN A 250 8.17 1.79 -0.61
C GLN A 250 7.20 1.60 0.57
N GLY A 251 6.22 0.70 0.43
CA GLY A 251 5.10 0.54 1.35
C GLY A 251 5.50 0.26 2.79
N HIS A 252 6.36 -0.73 3.02
CA HIS A 252 6.88 -1.04 4.35
C HIS A 252 7.61 0.15 4.99
N HIS A 253 8.39 0.91 4.20
CA HIS A 253 9.05 2.10 4.71
C HIS A 253 8.04 3.17 5.17
N ILE A 254 7.00 3.43 4.36
CA ILE A 254 5.94 4.38 4.73
C ILE A 254 5.20 3.90 5.98
N MET A 255 4.85 2.62 6.06
CA MET A 255 4.14 2.07 7.21
C MET A 255 4.98 2.16 8.48
N ASP A 256 6.22 1.64 8.47
CA ASP A 256 7.02 1.43 9.67
C ASP A 256 7.83 2.67 10.09
N CYS A 257 8.37 3.40 9.11
CA CYS A 257 9.28 4.51 9.37
C CYS A 257 8.61 5.90 9.31
N VAL A 258 7.32 5.96 8.90
CA VAL A 258 6.58 7.22 8.82
C VAL A 258 5.26 7.12 9.60
N VAL A 259 4.32 6.31 9.16
CA VAL A 259 2.94 6.31 9.69
C VAL A 259 2.88 5.75 11.11
N LEU A 260 3.50 4.62 11.40
CA LEU A 260 3.53 4.08 12.77
C LEU A 260 4.29 5.00 13.73
N LYS A 261 5.28 5.77 13.26
CA LYS A 261 5.97 6.81 14.04
C LYS A 261 5.03 7.96 14.45
N LEU A 262 3.97 8.21 13.70
CA LEU A 262 2.92 9.18 14.03
C LEU A 262 1.83 8.55 14.91
N LEU A 263 1.33 7.38 14.53
CA LEU A 263 0.19 6.74 15.18
C LEU A 263 0.49 6.30 16.62
N ILE A 264 1.66 5.69 16.86
CA ILE A 264 2.00 5.15 18.19
C ILE A 264 2.00 6.24 19.27
N PRO A 265 2.69 7.40 19.11
CA PRO A 265 2.61 8.48 20.10
C PRO A 265 1.20 9.04 20.28
N VAL A 266 0.44 9.23 19.19
CA VAL A 266 -0.95 9.71 19.24
C VAL A 266 -1.81 8.74 20.04
N CYS A 267 -1.80 7.46 19.69
CA CYS A 267 -2.56 6.43 20.42
C CYS A 267 -2.13 6.30 21.89
N THR A 268 -0.85 6.50 22.19
CA THR A 268 -0.36 6.49 23.58
C THR A 268 -0.97 7.63 24.41
N VAL A 269 -1.09 8.82 23.84
CA VAL A 269 -1.74 9.96 24.51
C VAL A 269 -3.24 9.68 24.68
N LEU A 270 -3.92 9.21 23.63
CA LEU A 270 -5.36 8.92 23.66
C LEU A 270 -5.71 7.88 24.72
N ARG A 271 -4.88 6.83 24.86
CA ARG A 271 -5.05 5.80 25.90
C ARG A 271 -4.91 6.38 27.31
N ARG A 272 -3.84 7.14 27.54
CA ARG A 272 -3.61 7.77 28.86
C ARG A 272 -4.74 8.71 29.27
N GLU A 273 -5.28 9.46 28.32
CA GLU A 273 -6.43 10.34 28.59
C GLU A 273 -7.67 9.55 28.98
N ARG A 274 -7.96 8.43 28.28
CA ARG A 274 -9.09 7.57 28.64
C ARG A 274 -8.90 6.90 30.00
N GLU A 275 -7.70 6.42 30.30
CA GLU A 275 -7.37 5.87 31.63
C GLU A 275 -7.55 6.92 32.75
N GLN A 276 -7.13 8.17 32.52
CA GLN A 276 -7.34 9.26 33.48
C GLN A 276 -8.82 9.62 33.61
N GLU A 277 -9.59 9.57 32.54
CA GLU A 277 -11.04 9.78 32.60
C GLU A 277 -11.73 8.69 33.42
N ILE A 278 -11.42 7.41 33.20
CA ILE A 278 -11.92 6.28 33.98
C ILE A 278 -11.58 6.49 35.44
N LYS A 279 -10.34 6.86 35.78
CA LYS A 279 -9.92 7.13 37.14
C LYS A 279 -10.70 8.26 37.80
N ARG A 280 -11.01 9.31 37.04
CA ARG A 280 -11.76 10.47 37.54
C ARG A 280 -13.23 10.15 37.79
N LEU A 281 -13.84 9.28 36.99
CA LEU A 281 -15.26 8.97 37.02
C LEU A 281 -15.58 7.83 37.96
N ALA A 282 -14.62 6.99 38.33
CA ALA A 282 -14.83 5.86 39.24
C ALA A 282 -15.13 6.35 40.66
N GLU A 283 -16.20 5.86 41.25
CA GLU A 283 -16.64 6.20 42.64
C GLU A 283 -15.82 5.47 43.70
N HIS A 284 -15.32 4.26 43.37
CA HIS A 284 -14.50 3.44 44.26
C HIS A 284 -13.50 2.56 43.51
N ASN A 285 -12.51 2.01 44.24
CA ASN A 285 -11.38 1.28 43.66
C ASN A 285 -11.79 0.02 42.87
N GLU A 286 -12.84 -0.66 43.24
CA GLU A 286 -13.30 -1.86 42.55
C GLU A 286 -13.89 -1.50 41.18
N GLN A 287 -14.74 -0.48 41.14
CA GLN A 287 -15.27 0.05 39.88
C GLN A 287 -14.13 0.51 38.95
N PHE A 288 -13.16 1.26 39.48
CA PHE A 288 -12.00 1.69 38.72
C PHE A 288 -11.27 0.50 38.07
N ARG A 289 -10.99 -0.57 38.85
CA ARG A 289 -10.28 -1.75 38.33
C ARG A 289 -11.09 -2.46 37.25
N ASN A 290 -12.40 -2.62 37.45
CA ASN A 290 -13.27 -3.30 36.49
C ASN A 290 -13.36 -2.53 35.19
N GLU A 291 -13.59 -1.21 35.23
CA GLU A 291 -13.66 -0.35 34.06
C GLU A 291 -12.31 -0.29 33.31
N LEU A 292 -11.20 -0.15 34.04
CA LEU A 292 -9.88 -0.15 33.44
C LEU A 292 -9.58 -1.47 32.74
N THR A 293 -9.84 -2.60 33.37
CA THR A 293 -9.64 -3.93 32.77
C THR A 293 -10.53 -4.13 31.54
N GLY A 294 -11.78 -3.68 31.59
CA GLY A 294 -12.69 -3.68 30.44
C GLY A 294 -12.15 -2.88 29.28
N TYR A 295 -11.65 -1.68 29.56
CA TYR A 295 -11.02 -0.81 28.55
C TYR A 295 -9.76 -1.44 27.95
N GLU A 296 -8.84 -1.92 28.78
CA GLU A 296 -7.59 -2.56 28.33
C GLU A 296 -7.85 -3.78 27.43
N ASN A 297 -8.83 -4.62 27.79
CA ASN A 297 -9.23 -5.79 26.98
C ASN A 297 -9.89 -5.41 25.65
N SER A 298 -10.44 -4.22 25.54
CA SER A 298 -11.09 -3.72 24.32
C SER A 298 -10.13 -3.01 23.36
N GLN A 299 -8.90 -2.72 23.79
CA GLN A 299 -7.90 -2.07 22.96
C GLN A 299 -7.33 -3.03 21.91
N VAL A 300 -6.95 -2.47 20.76
CA VAL A 300 -6.28 -3.22 19.71
C VAL A 300 -4.89 -2.64 19.47
N ASN A 301 -3.94 -3.51 19.12
CA ASN A 301 -2.61 -3.05 18.70
C ASN A 301 -2.70 -2.14 17.47
N VAL A 302 -2.02 -1.00 17.53
CA VAL A 302 -2.07 0.04 16.47
C VAL A 302 -1.61 -0.50 15.11
N SER A 303 -0.53 -1.30 15.08
CA SER A 303 -0.04 -1.87 13.83
C SER A 303 -1.02 -2.89 13.23
N VAL A 304 -1.69 -3.68 14.08
CA VAL A 304 -2.74 -4.62 13.66
C VAL A 304 -3.95 -3.87 13.11
N MET A 305 -4.34 -2.76 13.76
CA MET A 305 -5.46 -1.95 13.31
C MET A 305 -5.14 -1.23 11.99
N LEU A 306 -3.92 -0.70 11.85
CA LEU A 306 -3.46 -0.08 10.61
C LEU A 306 -3.53 -1.06 9.42
N LYS A 307 -3.07 -2.30 9.58
CA LYS A 307 -3.17 -3.35 8.55
C LYS A 307 -4.61 -3.74 8.20
N LYS A 308 -5.57 -3.43 9.06
CA LYS A 308 -7.02 -3.63 8.83
C LYS A 308 -7.73 -2.39 8.31
N ASN A 309 -7.01 -1.26 8.20
CA ASN A 309 -7.60 -0.03 7.68
C ASN A 309 -8.15 -0.23 6.27
N SER A 310 -9.41 0.08 6.07
CA SER A 310 -10.10 -0.01 4.77
C SER A 310 -10.61 1.34 4.27
N GLY A 311 -10.22 2.44 4.93
CA GLY A 311 -10.64 3.80 4.59
C GLY A 311 -10.16 4.29 3.22
N TYR A 312 -9.23 3.56 2.61
CA TYR A 312 -8.71 3.82 1.25
C TYR A 312 -9.73 3.57 0.12
N LYS A 313 -10.88 2.98 0.39
CA LYS A 313 -11.89 2.67 -0.66
C LYS A 313 -12.26 3.89 -1.50
N ASN A 314 -12.27 5.08 -0.90
CA ASN A 314 -12.57 6.35 -1.57
C ASN A 314 -11.34 7.01 -2.21
N LEU A 315 -10.15 6.41 -2.09
CA LEU A 315 -8.96 6.92 -2.75
C LEU A 315 -9.12 6.80 -4.27
N TYR A 316 -8.79 7.88 -4.99
CA TYR A 316 -8.92 7.90 -6.45
C TYR A 316 -8.16 6.75 -7.15
N LEU A 317 -7.05 6.27 -6.57
CA LEU A 317 -6.30 5.11 -7.07
C LEU A 317 -7.16 3.83 -7.07
N CYS A 318 -8.08 3.67 -6.11
CA CYS A 318 -9.05 2.58 -6.10
C CYS A 318 -10.10 2.75 -7.20
N LEU A 319 -10.46 4.01 -7.53
CA LEU A 319 -11.42 4.30 -8.59
C LEU A 319 -10.86 3.99 -10.00
N LEU A 320 -9.53 3.91 -10.17
CA LEU A 320 -8.93 3.49 -11.43
C LEU A 320 -9.30 2.06 -11.83
N TYR A 321 -9.66 1.20 -10.85
CA TYR A 321 -10.17 -0.15 -11.14
C TYR A 321 -11.59 -0.14 -11.70
N THR A 322 -12.38 0.92 -11.45
CA THR A 322 -13.77 1.06 -11.88
C THR A 322 -13.92 1.83 -13.19
N SER A 323 -12.90 2.56 -13.59
CA SER A 323 -12.91 3.28 -14.87
C SER A 323 -12.81 2.28 -16.03
N PRO A 324 -13.58 2.47 -17.12
CA PRO A 324 -13.36 1.70 -18.34
C PRO A 324 -11.90 1.88 -18.76
N SER A 325 -11.19 0.77 -18.80
CA SER A 325 -9.80 0.78 -19.22
C SER A 325 -9.75 1.22 -20.67
N PRO A 326 -8.81 2.08 -21.09
CA PRO A 326 -8.52 2.26 -22.51
C PRO A 326 -8.06 0.97 -23.19
N ARG A 327 -8.22 -0.18 -22.51
CA ARG A 327 -7.88 -1.54 -22.94
C ARG A 327 -9.14 -2.39 -23.28
N ASP A 328 -10.35 -1.82 -23.16
CA ASP A 328 -11.61 -2.46 -23.55
C ASP A 328 -11.88 -2.31 -25.06
#